data_aee35196a4c63d9f1faf7fce18601e11
#
_entry.id   aee35196a4c63d9f1faf7fce18601e11
#
_cell.length_a   1.000
_cell.length_b   1.000
_cell.length_c   1.000
_cell.angle_alpha   90.00
_cell.angle_beta   90.00
_cell.angle_gamma   90.00
#
_symmetry.space_group_name_H-M   'P 1'
#
loop_
_entity.id
_entity.type
_entity.pdbx_description
1 polymer ?
#
loop_
_entity_poly.entity_id
_entity_poly.type
_entity_poly.pdbx_seq_one_letter_code
_entity_poly.pdbx_strand_id
1 'polypeptide(L)'
;MLNAVYPGTFDPLTNGHLDLIARASRIFPKVYVGVATSAGKHPLLSLEERLYCARLVCADFANVEPLPVTGLLKDFVMSHDVGVIVRGARAVSDFEYEFQMAGMNRQLMPEVETVFMTPSLQNQFAVSYT
;
A
#
# COMPACT_ATOMS: atom_id res chain seq x y z
N MET A 1 -14.54 3.47 -12.11
CA MET A 1 -13.39 2.62 -12.44
C MET A 1 -12.75 2.13 -11.14
N LEU A 2 -12.12 0.96 -11.19
CA LEU A 2 -11.53 0.36 -9.99
C LEU A 2 -10.09 0.83 -9.78
N ASN A 3 -9.93 2.10 -9.44
CA ASN A 3 -8.62 2.59 -9.02
C ASN A 3 -8.28 2.01 -7.65
N ALA A 4 -7.02 1.72 -7.45
CA ALA A 4 -6.55 1.10 -6.21
C ALA A 4 -5.59 2.03 -5.46
N VAL A 5 -5.56 1.88 -4.15
CA VAL A 5 -4.52 2.48 -3.32
C VAL A 5 -3.82 1.40 -2.52
N TYR A 6 -2.52 1.47 -2.48
CA TYR A 6 -1.68 0.63 -1.62
C TYR A 6 -1.09 1.53 -0.54
N PRO A 7 -1.72 1.58 0.64
CA PRO A 7 -1.26 2.46 1.70
C PRO A 7 -0.16 1.80 2.53
N GLY A 8 0.76 2.61 3.02
CA GLY A 8 1.81 2.12 3.89
C GLY A 8 2.75 3.22 4.32
N THR A 9 3.69 2.87 5.18
CA THR A 9 4.71 3.79 5.64
C THR A 9 5.83 3.93 4.61
N PHE A 10 6.24 2.82 4.02
CA PHE A 10 7.31 2.75 3.00
C PHE A 10 8.58 3.45 3.45
N ASP A 11 9.19 2.92 4.50
CA ASP A 11 10.29 3.56 5.22
C ASP A 11 11.55 2.68 5.29
N PRO A 12 12.24 2.44 4.17
CA PRO A 12 11.91 2.76 2.79
C PRO A 12 11.04 1.70 2.10
N LEU A 13 10.69 1.94 0.85
CA LEU A 13 10.02 0.96 0.01
C LEU A 13 10.98 -0.20 -0.28
N THR A 14 10.52 -1.42 -0.06
CA THR A 14 11.34 -2.64 -0.21
C THR A 14 11.01 -3.38 -1.50
N ASN A 15 11.81 -4.42 -1.80
CA ASN A 15 11.53 -5.29 -2.94
C ASN A 15 10.19 -6.00 -2.80
N GLY A 16 9.78 -6.33 -1.57
CA GLY A 16 8.47 -6.91 -1.33
C GLY A 16 7.34 -5.96 -1.69
N HIS A 17 7.49 -4.69 -1.32
CA HIS A 17 6.54 -3.66 -1.72
C HIS A 17 6.50 -3.50 -3.23
N LEU A 18 7.67 -3.47 -3.86
CA LEU A 18 7.76 -3.30 -5.31
C LEU A 18 7.11 -4.45 -6.07
N ASP A 19 7.32 -5.68 -5.61
CA ASP A 19 6.70 -6.86 -6.20
C ASP A 19 5.18 -6.74 -6.19
N LEU A 20 4.63 -6.34 -5.06
CA LEU A 20 3.20 -6.17 -4.90
C LEU A 20 2.66 -5.04 -5.78
N ILE A 21 3.37 -3.91 -5.83
CA ILE A 21 3.02 -2.78 -6.68
C ILE A 21 3.01 -3.20 -8.15
N ALA A 22 4.03 -3.94 -8.59
CA ALA A 22 4.13 -4.39 -9.97
C ALA A 22 2.94 -5.26 -10.36
N ARG A 23 2.54 -6.19 -9.47
CA ARG A 23 1.40 -7.06 -9.74
C ARG A 23 0.09 -6.28 -9.71
N ALA A 24 -0.08 -5.36 -8.77
CA ALA A 24 -1.26 -4.52 -8.71
C ALA A 24 -1.40 -3.64 -9.95
N SER A 25 -0.28 -3.14 -10.48
CA SER A 25 -0.29 -2.29 -11.68
C SER A 25 -0.81 -3.02 -12.91
N ARG A 26 -0.74 -4.34 -12.93
CA ARG A 26 -1.27 -5.16 -14.03
C ARG A 26 -2.75 -5.49 -13.89
N ILE A 27 -3.27 -5.36 -12.66
CA ILE A 27 -4.66 -5.71 -12.36
C ILE A 27 -5.57 -4.48 -12.44
N PHE A 28 -5.10 -3.36 -11.92
CA PHE A 28 -5.92 -2.15 -11.76
C PHE A 28 -5.50 -1.07 -12.75
N PRO A 29 -6.45 -0.29 -13.28
CA PRO A 29 -6.14 0.77 -14.25
C PRO A 29 -5.26 1.88 -13.67
N LYS A 30 -5.39 2.16 -12.36
CA LYS A 30 -4.57 3.14 -11.65
C LYS A 30 -4.27 2.64 -10.27
N VAL A 31 -3.02 2.73 -9.85
CA VAL A 31 -2.59 2.36 -8.51
C VAL A 31 -1.91 3.57 -7.86
N TYR A 32 -2.45 4.02 -6.74
CA TYR A 32 -1.79 5.03 -5.90
C TYR A 32 -1.00 4.32 -4.83
N VAL A 33 0.26 4.71 -4.66
CA VAL A 33 1.06 4.27 -3.52
C VAL A 33 0.90 5.35 -2.47
N GLY A 34 0.07 5.08 -1.47
CA GLY A 34 -0.29 6.06 -0.45
C GLY A 34 0.70 6.07 0.70
N VAL A 35 1.63 7.02 0.68
CA VAL A 35 2.69 7.12 1.69
C VAL A 35 2.16 7.87 2.90
N ALA A 36 2.09 7.19 4.05
CA ALA A 36 1.51 7.76 5.26
C ALA A 36 2.38 8.90 5.79
N THR A 37 1.75 10.05 6.05
CA THR A 37 2.45 11.19 6.64
C THR A 37 2.74 10.95 8.11
N SER A 38 1.84 10.25 8.81
CA SER A 38 2.02 9.84 10.20
C SER A 38 2.66 8.47 10.22
N ALA A 39 3.98 8.42 10.18
CA ALA A 39 4.72 7.18 10.01
C ALA A 39 5.20 6.62 11.34
N GLY A 40 4.28 6.28 12.23
CA GLY A 40 4.65 5.66 13.50
C GLY A 40 5.55 6.54 14.34
N LYS A 41 6.27 5.92 15.31
CA LYS A 41 6.98 6.69 16.33
C LYS A 41 8.34 7.21 15.90
N HIS A 42 9.04 6.49 15.04
CA HIS A 42 10.43 6.84 14.68
C HIS A 42 10.72 6.42 13.23
N PRO A 43 10.25 7.19 12.24
CA PRO A 43 10.57 6.85 10.86
C PRO A 43 12.06 7.03 10.60
N LEU A 44 12.63 6.13 9.81
CA LEU A 44 14.03 6.23 9.38
C LEU A 44 14.22 7.37 8.40
N LEU A 45 13.24 7.58 7.54
CA LEU A 45 13.29 8.59 6.50
C LEU A 45 12.15 9.60 6.69
N SER A 46 12.39 10.84 6.30
CA SER A 46 11.35 11.85 6.28
C SER A 46 10.29 11.51 5.23
N LEU A 47 9.14 12.14 5.32
CA LEU A 47 8.10 11.97 4.31
C LEU A 47 8.63 12.29 2.91
N GLU A 48 9.38 13.38 2.77
CA GLU A 48 9.94 13.79 1.48
C GLU A 48 10.88 12.74 0.92
N GLU A 49 11.74 12.17 1.78
CA GLU A 49 12.66 11.11 1.38
C GLU A 49 11.92 9.84 0.98
N ARG A 50 10.89 9.48 1.73
CA ARG A 50 10.08 8.29 1.43
C ARG A 50 9.33 8.44 0.11
N LEU A 51 8.77 9.62 -0.14
CA LEU A 51 8.10 9.90 -1.40
C LEU A 51 9.07 9.91 -2.56
N TYR A 52 10.25 10.49 -2.38
CA TYR A 52 11.27 10.52 -3.40
C TYR A 52 11.68 9.10 -3.80
N CYS A 53 11.97 8.24 -2.82
CA CYS A 53 12.33 6.85 -3.08
C CYS A 53 11.19 6.10 -3.80
N ALA A 54 9.96 6.31 -3.35
CA ALA A 54 8.81 5.66 -3.98
C ALA A 54 8.66 6.09 -5.44
N ARG A 55 8.84 7.38 -5.72
CA ARG A 55 8.73 7.90 -7.09
C ARG A 55 9.82 7.35 -8.00
N LEU A 56 11.04 7.23 -7.48
CA LEU A 56 12.13 6.63 -8.26
C LEU A 56 11.83 5.17 -8.61
N VAL A 57 11.40 4.41 -7.61
CA VAL A 57 11.16 2.98 -7.78
C VAL A 57 9.96 2.73 -8.69
N CYS A 58 8.93 3.57 -8.60
CA CYS A 58 7.69 3.40 -9.36
C CYS A 58 7.72 4.07 -10.74
N ALA A 59 8.82 4.72 -11.11
CA ALA A 59 8.90 5.49 -12.35
C ALA A 59 8.66 4.65 -13.61
N ASP A 60 8.96 3.35 -13.56
CA ASP A 60 8.78 2.45 -14.70
C ASP A 60 7.33 2.02 -14.93
N PHE A 61 6.43 2.32 -13.99
CA PHE A 61 5.02 1.93 -14.11
C PHE A 61 4.19 3.15 -14.48
N ALA A 62 3.62 3.13 -15.68
CA ALA A 62 2.89 4.28 -16.22
C ALA A 62 1.64 4.62 -15.41
N ASN A 63 1.03 3.61 -14.76
CA ASN A 63 -0.23 3.77 -14.04
C ASN A 63 -0.07 3.77 -12.52
N VAL A 64 1.15 3.92 -12.01
CA VAL A 64 1.42 3.95 -10.57
C VAL A 64 1.87 5.36 -10.18
N GLU A 65 1.24 5.89 -9.14
CA GLU A 65 1.55 7.24 -8.68
C GLU A 65 1.68 7.27 -7.16
N PRO A 66 2.90 7.48 -6.63
CA PRO A 66 3.07 7.72 -5.19
C PRO A 66 2.56 9.09 -4.79
N LEU A 67 1.74 9.13 -3.74
CA LEU A 67 1.20 10.36 -3.18
C LEU A 67 1.22 10.28 -1.66
N PRO A 68 1.33 11.43 -0.98
CA PRO A 68 1.20 11.43 0.48
C PRO A 68 -0.25 11.24 0.90
N VAL A 69 -0.45 10.48 1.96
CA VAL A 69 -1.77 10.35 2.59
C VAL A 69 -1.74 11.15 3.89
N THR A 70 -2.38 12.31 3.89
CA THR A 70 -2.50 13.16 5.07
C THR A 70 -3.85 12.90 5.72
N GLY A 71 -3.84 12.66 7.03
CA GLY A 71 -5.07 12.42 7.76
C GLY A 71 -5.63 11.02 7.49
N LEU A 72 -6.93 10.93 7.31
CA LEU A 72 -7.61 9.65 7.18
C LEU A 72 -7.52 9.08 5.77
N LEU A 73 -7.28 7.78 5.69
CA LEU A 73 -7.29 7.06 4.41
C LEU A 73 -8.63 7.22 3.71
N LYS A 74 -9.72 7.29 4.47
CA LYS A 74 -11.06 7.51 3.92
C LYS A 74 -11.13 8.76 3.05
N ASP A 75 -10.53 9.86 3.52
CA ASP A 75 -10.55 11.13 2.77
C ASP A 75 -9.76 11.01 1.47
N PHE A 76 -8.62 10.33 1.52
CA PHE A 76 -7.83 10.05 0.33
C PHE A 76 -8.63 9.24 -0.69
N VAL A 77 -9.27 8.17 -0.21
CA VAL A 77 -10.07 7.27 -1.04
C VAL A 77 -11.18 8.04 -1.74
N MET A 78 -11.88 8.89 -1.00
CA MET A 78 -12.99 9.68 -1.55
C MET A 78 -12.51 10.70 -2.57
N SER A 79 -11.40 11.38 -2.29
CA SER A 79 -10.92 12.45 -3.18
C SER A 79 -10.25 11.94 -4.44
N HIS A 80 -9.79 10.68 -4.46
CA HIS A 80 -9.08 10.11 -5.60
C HIS A 80 -9.88 9.04 -6.35
N ASP A 81 -11.15 8.91 -6.03
CA ASP A 81 -12.04 7.94 -6.68
C ASP A 81 -11.48 6.52 -6.63
N VAL A 82 -11.06 6.10 -5.45
CA VAL A 82 -10.49 4.78 -5.20
C VAL A 82 -11.60 3.80 -4.83
N GLY A 83 -11.61 2.63 -5.48
CA GLY A 83 -12.58 1.58 -5.19
C GLY A 83 -11.98 0.36 -4.49
N VAL A 84 -10.65 0.27 -4.44
CA VAL A 84 -9.96 -0.90 -3.88
C VAL A 84 -8.79 -0.46 -3.03
N ILE A 85 -8.67 -1.06 -1.85
CA ILE A 85 -7.48 -0.92 -1.00
C ILE A 85 -6.68 -2.22 -1.12
N VAL A 86 -5.42 -2.12 -1.52
CA VAL A 86 -4.53 -3.28 -1.65
C VAL A 86 -3.68 -3.37 -0.40
N ARG A 87 -3.63 -4.55 0.20
CA ARG A 87 -2.80 -4.84 1.37
C ARG A 87 -1.97 -6.08 1.11
N GLY A 88 -0.77 -6.13 1.69
CA GLY A 88 0.07 -7.31 1.65
C GLY A 88 -0.08 -8.12 2.93
N ALA A 89 -0.11 -9.44 2.81
CA ALA A 89 -0.12 -10.33 3.96
C ALA A 89 0.96 -11.39 3.78
N ARG A 90 1.90 -11.45 4.71
CA ARG A 90 3.09 -12.32 4.62
C ARG A 90 3.01 -13.52 5.53
N ALA A 91 2.33 -13.40 6.67
CA ALA A 91 2.24 -14.44 7.67
C ALA A 91 0.83 -14.47 8.24
N VAL A 92 0.49 -15.53 8.96
CA VAL A 92 -0.84 -15.69 9.56
C VAL A 92 -1.13 -14.52 10.50
N SER A 93 -0.15 -14.09 11.30
CA SER A 93 -0.34 -12.97 12.23
C SER A 93 -0.59 -11.66 11.49
N ASP A 94 0.12 -11.44 10.37
CA ASP A 94 -0.13 -10.26 9.53
C ASP A 94 -1.54 -10.32 8.96
N PHE A 95 -1.95 -11.49 8.48
CA PHE A 95 -3.26 -11.67 7.87
C PHE A 95 -4.38 -11.39 8.88
N GLU A 96 -4.24 -11.87 10.10
CA GLU A 96 -5.25 -11.61 11.13
C GLU A 96 -5.42 -10.13 11.41
N TYR A 97 -4.30 -9.42 11.56
CA TYR A 97 -4.32 -7.97 11.77
C TYR A 97 -4.97 -7.27 10.58
N GLU A 98 -4.54 -7.60 9.37
CA GLU A 98 -5.04 -6.99 8.15
C GLU A 98 -6.52 -7.31 7.92
N PHE A 99 -6.95 -8.51 8.30
CA PHE A 99 -8.35 -8.92 8.20
C PHE A 99 -9.23 -8.06 9.11
N GLN A 100 -8.78 -7.79 10.33
CA GLN A 100 -9.51 -6.91 11.24
C GLN A 100 -9.59 -5.50 10.71
N MET A 101 -8.49 -4.97 10.17
CA MET A 101 -8.48 -3.65 9.58
C MET A 101 -9.40 -3.55 8.36
N ALA A 102 -9.46 -4.61 7.56
CA ALA A 102 -10.38 -4.66 6.43
C ALA A 102 -11.85 -4.61 6.89
N GLY A 103 -12.16 -5.29 7.99
CA GLY A 103 -13.50 -5.23 8.57
C GLY A 103 -13.88 -3.83 9.04
N MET A 104 -12.95 -3.14 9.68
CA MET A 104 -13.15 -1.75 10.08
C MET A 104 -13.32 -0.83 8.88
N ASN A 105 -12.50 -1.01 7.86
CA ASN A 105 -12.59 -0.22 6.63
C ASN A 105 -13.93 -0.43 5.94
N ARG A 106 -14.46 -1.65 5.97
CA ARG A 106 -15.77 -1.93 5.37
C ARG A 106 -16.88 -1.15 6.06
N GLN A 107 -16.78 -0.98 7.38
CA GLN A 107 -17.77 -0.19 8.11
C GLN A 107 -17.65 1.31 7.80
N LEU A 108 -16.41 1.80 7.66
CA LEU A 108 -16.16 3.21 7.39
C LEU A 108 -16.34 3.56 5.92
N MET A 109 -16.02 2.60 5.04
CA MET A 109 -16.04 2.79 3.59
C MET A 109 -16.70 1.58 2.92
N PRO A 110 -18.03 1.43 3.03
CA PRO A 110 -18.70 0.22 2.56
C PRO A 110 -18.62 0.01 1.04
N GLU A 111 -18.31 1.05 0.29
CA GLU A 111 -18.20 0.97 -1.17
C GLU A 111 -16.80 0.61 -1.64
N VAL A 112 -15.85 0.47 -0.71
CA VAL A 112 -14.45 0.19 -1.03
C VAL A 112 -14.09 -1.21 -0.56
N GLU A 113 -13.57 -2.03 -1.47
CA GLU A 113 -13.12 -3.38 -1.15
C GLU A 113 -11.66 -3.37 -0.72
N THR A 114 -11.31 -4.29 0.18
CA THR A 114 -9.91 -4.54 0.55
C THR A 114 -9.50 -5.86 -0.07
N VAL A 115 -8.40 -5.85 -0.82
CA VAL A 115 -7.85 -7.02 -1.48
C VAL A 115 -6.49 -7.32 -0.87
N PHE A 116 -6.30 -8.58 -0.49
CA PHE A 116 -5.03 -9.04 0.07
C PHE A 116 -4.22 -9.72 -1.03
N MET A 117 -2.96 -9.32 -1.17
CA MET A 117 -2.03 -9.94 -2.10
C MET A 117 -0.88 -10.54 -1.30
N THR A 118 -0.55 -11.78 -1.62
CA THR A 118 0.58 -12.45 -0.97
C THR A 118 1.87 -12.09 -1.70
N PRO A 119 2.99 -11.95 -0.98
CA PRO A 119 4.28 -11.71 -1.63
C PRO A 119 4.73 -12.97 -2.40
N SER A 120 5.69 -12.79 -3.29
CA SER A 120 6.32 -13.94 -3.94
C SER A 120 6.97 -14.81 -2.87
N LEU A 121 7.14 -16.09 -3.16
CA LEU A 121 7.76 -17.03 -2.22
C LEU A 121 9.15 -16.57 -1.82
N GLN A 122 9.91 -16.04 -2.75
CA GLN A 122 11.25 -15.54 -2.50
C GLN A 122 11.24 -14.39 -1.48
N ASN A 123 10.35 -13.42 -1.65
CA ASN A 123 10.25 -12.30 -0.75
C ASN A 123 9.73 -12.70 0.62
N GLN A 124 8.85 -13.69 0.66
CA GLN A 124 8.32 -14.24 1.90
C GLN A 124 9.43 -14.85 2.75
N PHE A 125 10.31 -15.64 2.14
CA PHE A 125 11.44 -16.23 2.84
C PHE A 125 12.46 -15.18 3.27
N ALA A 126 12.76 -14.22 2.42
CA ALA A 126 13.69 -13.15 2.76
C ALA A 126 13.23 -12.39 4.02
N VAL A 127 11.95 -12.15 4.15
CA VAL A 127 11.39 -11.49 5.33
C VAL A 127 11.47 -12.38 6.56
N SER A 128 11.31 -13.69 6.40
CA SER A 128 11.35 -14.63 7.51
C SER A 128 12.73 -14.70 8.17
N TYR A 129 13.80 -14.43 7.43
CA TYR A 129 15.16 -14.50 7.94
C TYR A 129 15.69 -13.15 8.45
N THR A 130 14.95 -12.11 8.31
CA THR A 130 15.33 -10.81 8.83
C THR A 130 14.57 -10.48 10.11
#